data_a37d57319d81661d68d2a1db0e026ada
#
_entry.id   a37d57319d81661d68d2a1db0e026ada
#
_cell.length_a   1.000
_cell.length_b   1.000
_cell.length_c   1.000
_cell.angle_alpha   90.00
_cell.angle_beta   90.00
_cell.angle_gamma   90.00
#
_symmetry.space_group_name_H-M   'P 1'
#
loop_
_entity.id
_entity.type
_entity.pdbx_description
1 polymer ?
#
loop_
_entity_poly.entity_id
_entity_poly.type
_entity_poly.pdbx_seq_one_letter_code
_entity_poly.pdbx_strand_id
1 'polypeptide(L)'
;MTSYRILAADGVSAKGIALLAESPHFQVETSGGLKEDELIARIGELDALIVRSQTKVTAKALAAAKRLKVIGRAGVGVDNVNVEVATERGIVVMNTPGGNTISTAEHTLSLLLSLARKIPQAHASMVAGKWDRKSFEGTELCGKTLGIIGMGRIGGEVARRAIAFGMNVIAFDPYLVESRARSLQVELADDLAALLTRADFITVHMPLTSETKNILNAATLAQCKPGVRIVNCARGGLVEEAALLAALQSGHVGGAALDVYEKEPPADDLPFRPLPNVVLTPHLGASTSEAQEGVGIEIAQGVSEFLLNGIINNAVNVPNVDLRTLSLIRPYLSLGEKLGRLLAQITPKGLETLTINYTGKVSETETVPITRSVLKGLLFQCAEVAVNEVNAPKAAQNLGLKVMETKSAEGGEFTDLITVEATKGDLRYEVGATIYGVHPRIVRLNGHNLEASPEGILLIVENQDRPGMVGWIGTLLAKQQINIASMSLSRGETGGKALSVLNLDSPPSAELVKEIEADPGILSVQVAKL
;
A
#
# COMPACT_ATOMS: atom_id res chain seq x y z
N MET A 1 26.13 -15.00 6.50
CA MET A 1 25.40 -13.72 6.46
C MET A 1 24.51 -13.74 5.25
N THR A 2 23.24 -13.42 5.40
CA THR A 2 22.30 -13.36 4.25
C THR A 2 22.67 -12.16 3.40
N SER A 3 22.99 -12.38 2.13
CA SER A 3 23.32 -11.31 1.17
C SER A 3 22.12 -11.12 0.25
N TYR A 4 21.59 -9.90 0.18
CA TYR A 4 20.48 -9.54 -0.70
C TYR A 4 21.00 -8.99 -2.03
N ARG A 5 20.45 -9.46 -3.13
CA ARG A 5 20.77 -8.97 -4.48
C ARG A 5 19.81 -7.86 -4.89
N ILE A 6 20.35 -6.68 -5.14
CA ILE A 6 19.59 -5.46 -5.49
C ILE A 6 20.01 -5.02 -6.89
N LEU A 7 19.03 -4.82 -7.77
CA LEU A 7 19.25 -4.18 -9.07
C LEU A 7 18.66 -2.76 -9.04
N ALA A 8 19.51 -1.76 -9.25
CA ALA A 8 19.11 -0.37 -9.45
C ALA A 8 19.18 -0.02 -10.94
N ALA A 9 18.02 0.08 -11.58
CA ALA A 9 17.88 0.41 -13.00
C ALA A 9 17.56 1.90 -13.22
N ASP A 10 17.51 2.32 -14.48
CA ASP A 10 17.07 3.66 -14.92
C ASP A 10 17.94 4.83 -14.42
N GLY A 11 19.20 4.57 -14.06
CA GLY A 11 20.11 5.62 -13.60
C GLY A 11 19.68 6.25 -12.27
N VAL A 12 19.34 5.42 -11.29
CA VAL A 12 19.14 5.86 -9.89
C VAL A 12 20.38 6.61 -9.41
N SER A 13 20.19 7.67 -8.59
CA SER A 13 21.27 8.57 -8.17
C SER A 13 22.45 7.84 -7.53
N ALA A 14 23.66 8.29 -7.85
CA ALA A 14 24.91 7.71 -7.32
C ALA A 14 24.93 7.72 -5.77
N LYS A 15 24.36 8.75 -5.13
CA LYS A 15 24.27 8.82 -3.66
C LYS A 15 23.34 7.75 -3.08
N GLY A 16 22.19 7.48 -3.72
CA GLY A 16 21.30 6.40 -3.31
C GLY A 16 21.97 5.02 -3.47
N ILE A 17 22.72 4.81 -4.57
CA ILE A 17 23.47 3.58 -4.78
C ILE A 17 24.60 3.43 -3.75
N ALA A 18 25.35 4.50 -3.45
CA ALA A 18 26.41 4.47 -2.45
C ALA A 18 25.88 4.08 -1.07
N LEU A 19 24.73 4.62 -0.66
CA LEU A 19 24.08 4.27 0.61
C LEU A 19 23.75 2.77 0.70
N LEU A 20 23.28 2.15 -0.37
CA LEU A 20 23.05 0.70 -0.40
C LEU A 20 24.37 -0.09 -0.36
N ALA A 21 25.38 0.37 -1.09
CA ALA A 21 26.68 -0.30 -1.19
C ALA A 21 27.51 -0.25 0.12
N GLU A 22 27.22 0.69 1.02
CA GLU A 22 27.84 0.75 2.36
C GLU A 22 27.47 -0.46 3.24
N SER A 23 26.34 -1.11 2.98
CA SER A 23 25.91 -2.25 3.78
C SER A 23 26.56 -3.56 3.29
N PRO A 24 27.24 -4.32 4.16
CA PRO A 24 27.84 -5.61 3.82
C PRO A 24 26.78 -6.69 3.48
N HIS A 25 25.51 -6.41 3.72
CA HIS A 25 24.40 -7.31 3.43
C HIS A 25 23.86 -7.19 2.00
N PHE A 26 24.33 -6.22 1.21
CA PHE A 26 23.80 -5.94 -0.13
C PHE A 26 24.83 -6.17 -1.23
N GLN A 27 24.40 -6.84 -2.29
CA GLN A 27 25.07 -6.88 -3.57
C GLN A 27 24.27 -6.00 -4.53
N VAL A 28 24.82 -4.83 -4.86
CA VAL A 28 24.13 -3.82 -5.67
C VAL A 28 24.68 -3.84 -7.08
N GLU A 29 23.78 -4.09 -8.03
CA GLU A 29 24.06 -3.97 -9.47
C GLU A 29 23.33 -2.74 -10.01
N THR A 30 23.94 -2.04 -10.97
CA THR A 30 23.35 -0.88 -11.64
C THR A 30 23.12 -1.16 -13.11
N SER A 31 22.07 -0.55 -13.69
CA SER A 31 21.77 -0.64 -15.11
C SER A 31 21.11 0.64 -15.60
N GLY A 32 21.18 0.90 -16.91
CA GLY A 32 20.26 1.83 -17.57
C GLY A 32 18.84 1.30 -17.61
N GLY A 33 17.97 1.94 -18.37
CA GLY A 33 16.61 1.45 -18.61
C GLY A 33 16.63 0.07 -19.27
N LEU A 34 15.84 -0.86 -18.74
CA LEU A 34 15.76 -2.24 -19.20
C LEU A 34 14.52 -2.49 -20.05
N LYS A 35 14.68 -3.20 -21.15
CA LYS A 35 13.57 -3.78 -21.89
C LYS A 35 12.96 -4.95 -21.11
N GLU A 36 11.72 -5.31 -21.42
CA GLU A 36 10.99 -6.36 -20.70
C GLU A 36 11.75 -7.68 -20.67
N ASP A 37 12.27 -8.15 -21.81
CA ASP A 37 12.99 -9.44 -21.89
C ASP A 37 14.32 -9.41 -21.11
N GLU A 38 15.02 -8.26 -21.07
CA GLU A 38 16.24 -8.08 -20.27
C GLU A 38 15.94 -8.13 -18.77
N LEU A 39 14.83 -7.52 -18.35
CA LEU A 39 14.37 -7.59 -16.97
C LEU A 39 13.98 -9.01 -16.60
N ILE A 40 13.23 -9.72 -17.45
CA ILE A 40 12.80 -11.11 -17.22
C ILE A 40 14.00 -12.03 -16.99
N ALA A 41 15.08 -11.85 -17.77
CA ALA A 41 16.29 -12.66 -17.64
C ALA A 41 17.02 -12.50 -16.28
N ARG A 42 16.81 -11.38 -15.57
CA ARG A 42 17.56 -11.03 -14.35
C ARG A 42 16.71 -11.10 -13.09
N ILE A 43 15.41 -10.78 -13.17
CA ILE A 43 14.53 -10.56 -12.01
C ILE A 43 14.38 -11.80 -11.11
N GLY A 44 14.55 -13.01 -11.65
CA GLY A 44 14.39 -14.27 -10.91
C GLY A 44 15.33 -14.45 -9.73
N GLU A 45 16.50 -13.79 -9.75
CA GLU A 45 17.53 -13.92 -8.72
C GLU A 45 17.60 -12.71 -7.77
N LEU A 46 16.80 -11.68 -8.01
CA LEU A 46 16.81 -10.45 -7.23
C LEU A 46 15.96 -10.57 -5.97
N ASP A 47 16.43 -9.97 -4.89
CA ASP A 47 15.66 -9.74 -3.67
C ASP A 47 14.97 -8.36 -3.69
N ALA A 48 15.59 -7.36 -4.37
CA ALA A 48 15.00 -6.04 -4.58
C ALA A 48 15.28 -5.50 -5.99
N LEU A 49 14.33 -4.73 -6.49
CA LEU A 49 14.44 -4.01 -7.76
C LEU A 49 14.12 -2.53 -7.50
N ILE A 50 15.03 -1.64 -7.89
CA ILE A 50 14.80 -0.19 -7.85
C ILE A 50 14.73 0.32 -9.29
N VAL A 51 13.63 1.02 -9.61
CA VAL A 51 13.37 1.57 -10.96
C VAL A 51 12.97 3.04 -10.88
N ARG A 52 13.04 3.71 -12.04
CA ARG A 52 12.40 5.02 -12.25
C ARG A 52 11.23 4.87 -13.22
N SER A 53 11.18 5.62 -14.31
CA SER A 53 10.06 5.61 -15.25
C SER A 53 10.30 4.79 -16.52
N GLN A 54 11.56 4.46 -16.86
CA GLN A 54 11.90 3.81 -18.14
C GLN A 54 11.63 2.30 -18.12
N THR A 55 12.06 1.61 -17.05
CA THR A 55 11.86 0.17 -16.91
C THR A 55 10.41 -0.11 -16.52
N LYS A 56 9.71 -0.90 -17.34
CA LYS A 56 8.33 -1.34 -17.07
C LYS A 56 8.36 -2.70 -16.37
N VAL A 57 7.81 -2.74 -15.15
CA VAL A 57 7.69 -3.98 -14.36
C VAL A 57 6.30 -4.56 -14.62
N THR A 58 6.19 -5.31 -15.71
CA THR A 58 4.93 -5.89 -16.20
C THR A 58 4.55 -7.16 -15.44
N ALA A 59 3.32 -7.64 -15.63
CA ALA A 59 2.87 -8.93 -15.11
C ALA A 59 3.77 -10.09 -15.57
N LYS A 60 4.24 -10.04 -16.83
CA LYS A 60 5.14 -11.05 -17.40
C LYS A 60 6.52 -11.04 -16.72
N ALA A 61 7.08 -9.86 -16.45
CA ALA A 61 8.32 -9.76 -15.69
C ALA A 61 8.15 -10.26 -14.25
N LEU A 62 7.07 -9.88 -13.58
CA LEU A 62 6.76 -10.33 -12.23
C LEU A 62 6.55 -11.85 -12.15
N ALA A 63 5.99 -12.48 -13.18
CA ALA A 63 5.85 -13.94 -13.21
C ALA A 63 7.20 -14.67 -13.12
N ALA A 64 8.28 -14.08 -13.63
CA ALA A 64 9.64 -14.62 -13.55
C ALA A 64 10.34 -14.35 -12.20
N ALA A 65 9.81 -13.46 -11.37
CA ALA A 65 10.39 -13.09 -10.08
C ALA A 65 10.18 -14.21 -9.06
N LYS A 66 11.26 -14.90 -8.66
CA LYS A 66 11.21 -16.04 -7.72
C LYS A 66 11.52 -15.64 -6.28
N ARG A 67 12.34 -14.62 -6.08
CA ARG A 67 12.90 -14.21 -4.78
C ARG A 67 12.56 -12.77 -4.40
N LEU A 68 11.99 -12.01 -5.35
CA LEU A 68 11.77 -10.58 -5.20
C LEU A 68 10.83 -10.28 -4.03
N LYS A 69 11.28 -9.44 -3.11
CA LYS A 69 10.56 -9.04 -1.90
C LYS A 69 10.02 -7.62 -2.02
N VAL A 70 10.75 -6.75 -2.72
CA VAL A 70 10.41 -5.33 -2.80
C VAL A 70 10.78 -4.73 -4.15
N ILE A 71 9.91 -3.86 -4.64
CA ILE A 71 10.15 -2.96 -5.77
C ILE A 71 10.13 -1.54 -5.24
N GLY A 72 11.25 -0.84 -5.36
CA GLY A 72 11.36 0.57 -5.05
C GLY A 72 11.23 1.42 -6.32
N ARG A 73 10.23 2.27 -6.40
CA ARG A 73 10.11 3.26 -7.48
C ARG A 73 10.66 4.61 -7.01
N ALA A 74 11.82 5.03 -7.53
CA ALA A 74 12.40 6.35 -7.27
C ALA A 74 11.57 7.43 -7.97
N GLY A 75 10.54 7.92 -7.28
CA GLY A 75 9.57 8.93 -7.72
C GLY A 75 8.16 8.63 -7.22
N VAL A 76 7.20 9.50 -7.49
CA VAL A 76 5.85 9.48 -6.91
C VAL A 76 4.92 8.45 -7.57
N GLY A 77 4.80 8.49 -8.90
CA GLY A 77 3.90 7.60 -9.62
C GLY A 77 4.48 6.18 -9.73
N VAL A 78 3.62 5.18 -9.75
CA VAL A 78 3.99 3.76 -9.92
C VAL A 78 3.38 3.16 -11.19
N ASP A 79 3.02 4.00 -12.15
CA ASP A 79 2.29 3.62 -13.38
C ASP A 79 3.06 2.61 -14.25
N ASN A 80 4.40 2.54 -14.10
CA ASN A 80 5.26 1.57 -14.78
C ASN A 80 5.42 0.24 -14.03
N VAL A 81 4.77 0.06 -12.87
CA VAL A 81 4.77 -1.18 -12.08
C VAL A 81 3.38 -1.76 -12.03
N ASN A 82 3.22 -3.03 -12.38
CA ASN A 82 1.95 -3.72 -12.18
C ASN A 82 1.78 -4.06 -10.68
N VAL A 83 1.18 -3.10 -9.94
CA VAL A 83 1.02 -3.19 -8.49
C VAL A 83 0.10 -4.34 -8.09
N GLU A 84 -0.93 -4.64 -8.88
CA GLU A 84 -1.88 -5.72 -8.59
C GLU A 84 -1.16 -7.09 -8.60
N VAL A 85 -0.45 -7.40 -9.67
CA VAL A 85 0.31 -8.66 -9.77
C VAL A 85 1.45 -8.72 -8.75
N ALA A 86 2.12 -7.58 -8.47
CA ALA A 86 3.12 -7.53 -7.40
C ALA A 86 2.52 -7.89 -6.03
N THR A 87 1.31 -7.37 -5.75
CA THR A 87 0.56 -7.68 -4.52
C THR A 87 0.18 -9.16 -4.43
N GLU A 88 -0.35 -9.74 -5.51
CA GLU A 88 -0.70 -11.17 -5.57
C GLU A 88 0.52 -12.07 -5.30
N ARG A 89 1.69 -11.64 -5.74
CA ARG A 89 2.95 -12.35 -5.52
C ARG A 89 3.62 -12.05 -4.18
N GLY A 90 3.02 -11.23 -3.34
CA GLY A 90 3.55 -10.86 -2.03
C GLY A 90 4.75 -9.91 -2.07
N ILE A 91 4.89 -9.12 -3.14
CA ILE A 91 5.99 -8.18 -3.33
C ILE A 91 5.55 -6.79 -2.87
N VAL A 92 6.31 -6.19 -1.95
CA VAL A 92 6.07 -4.81 -1.51
C VAL A 92 6.43 -3.85 -2.64
N VAL A 93 5.58 -2.87 -2.91
CA VAL A 93 5.87 -1.77 -3.86
C VAL A 93 5.96 -0.48 -3.08
N MET A 94 7.13 0.16 -3.11
CA MET A 94 7.41 1.43 -2.44
C MET A 94 7.65 2.54 -3.45
N ASN A 95 7.31 3.77 -3.08
CA ASN A 95 7.60 4.96 -3.86
C ASN A 95 8.20 6.07 -2.99
N THR A 96 8.45 7.25 -3.58
CA THR A 96 8.98 8.44 -2.88
C THR A 96 8.00 9.60 -3.04
N PRO A 97 6.93 9.66 -2.24
CA PRO A 97 5.82 10.59 -2.46
C PRO A 97 6.15 12.06 -2.21
N GLY A 98 7.28 12.35 -1.57
CA GLY A 98 7.74 13.71 -1.25
C GLY A 98 8.84 14.24 -2.17
N GLY A 99 9.58 13.36 -2.83
CA GLY A 99 10.88 13.66 -3.41
C GLY A 99 10.89 14.63 -4.61
N ASN A 100 9.77 14.79 -5.32
CA ASN A 100 9.65 15.75 -6.44
C ASN A 100 8.65 16.87 -6.19
N THR A 101 8.18 17.06 -4.96
CA THR A 101 7.12 18.02 -4.65
C THR A 101 7.49 19.44 -5.08
N ILE A 102 8.69 19.89 -4.73
CA ILE A 102 9.15 21.27 -5.03
C ILE A 102 9.41 21.43 -6.54
N SER A 103 10.15 20.51 -7.15
CA SER A 103 10.49 20.60 -8.57
C SER A 103 9.24 20.59 -9.46
N THR A 104 8.24 19.75 -9.16
CA THR A 104 6.99 19.72 -9.92
C THR A 104 6.17 21.00 -9.71
N ALA A 105 6.12 21.53 -8.50
CA ALA A 105 5.43 22.80 -8.24
C ALA A 105 6.09 23.97 -8.98
N GLU A 106 7.41 24.02 -9.00
CA GLU A 106 8.17 25.04 -9.74
C GLU A 106 8.02 24.90 -11.24
N HIS A 107 8.04 23.66 -11.76
CA HIS A 107 7.78 23.39 -13.16
C HIS A 107 6.36 23.79 -13.59
N THR A 108 5.35 23.51 -12.75
CA THR A 108 3.97 23.95 -12.99
C THR A 108 3.88 25.47 -13.13
N LEU A 109 4.53 26.22 -12.24
CA LEU A 109 4.55 27.69 -12.34
C LEU A 109 5.37 28.19 -13.51
N SER A 110 6.47 27.52 -13.86
CA SER A 110 7.26 27.85 -15.04
C SER A 110 6.45 27.70 -16.32
N LEU A 111 5.64 26.62 -16.41
CA LEU A 111 4.71 26.43 -17.52
C LEU A 111 3.57 27.44 -17.53
N LEU A 112 2.99 27.72 -16.36
CA LEU A 112 1.94 28.73 -16.20
C LEU A 112 2.43 30.12 -16.65
N LEU A 113 3.62 30.55 -16.20
CA LEU A 113 4.26 31.79 -16.61
C LEU A 113 4.60 31.79 -18.11
N SER A 114 5.16 30.70 -18.63
CA SER A 114 5.48 30.54 -20.05
C SER A 114 4.22 30.66 -20.93
N LEU A 115 3.13 30.06 -20.49
CA LEU A 115 1.83 30.14 -21.14
C LEU A 115 1.24 31.56 -21.07
N ALA A 116 1.25 32.20 -19.90
CA ALA A 116 0.73 33.55 -19.68
C ALA A 116 1.49 34.60 -20.51
N ARG A 117 2.80 34.43 -20.68
CA ARG A 117 3.67 35.41 -21.34
C ARG A 117 4.20 34.95 -22.71
N LYS A 118 3.72 33.80 -23.24
CA LYS A 118 4.11 33.24 -24.56
C LYS A 118 5.64 33.12 -24.73
N ILE A 119 6.37 32.76 -23.66
CA ILE A 119 7.84 32.80 -23.62
C ILE A 119 8.49 31.89 -24.70
N PRO A 120 8.08 30.62 -24.88
CA PRO A 120 8.72 29.75 -25.88
C PRO A 120 8.55 30.27 -27.29
N GLN A 121 7.36 30.78 -27.62
CA GLN A 121 7.05 31.33 -28.95
C GLN A 121 7.82 32.62 -29.22
N ALA A 122 7.90 33.52 -28.24
CA ALA A 122 8.67 34.75 -28.34
C ALA A 122 10.17 34.47 -28.51
N HIS A 123 10.70 33.50 -27.74
CA HIS A 123 12.08 33.04 -27.87
C HIS A 123 12.36 32.48 -29.28
N ALA A 124 11.51 31.59 -29.78
CA ALA A 124 11.66 31.01 -31.12
C ALA A 124 11.62 32.10 -32.21
N SER A 125 10.76 33.13 -32.07
CA SER A 125 10.74 34.28 -32.99
C SER A 125 12.06 35.06 -33.00
N MET A 126 12.61 35.31 -31.79
CA MET A 126 13.91 36.02 -31.66
C MET A 126 15.07 35.19 -32.27
N VAL A 127 15.11 33.88 -32.01
CA VAL A 127 16.11 32.98 -32.62
C VAL A 127 16.01 32.95 -34.16
N ALA A 128 14.79 33.07 -34.69
CA ALA A 128 14.53 33.19 -36.12
C ALA A 128 14.82 34.61 -36.69
N GLY A 129 15.41 35.51 -35.89
CA GLY A 129 15.79 36.87 -36.33
C GLY A 129 14.63 37.85 -36.43
N LYS A 130 13.46 37.56 -35.88
CA LYS A 130 12.26 38.43 -35.93
C LYS A 130 12.10 39.24 -34.65
N TRP A 131 11.87 40.56 -34.81
CA TRP A 131 11.53 41.49 -33.71
C TRP A 131 10.02 41.77 -33.72
N ASP A 132 9.25 40.81 -33.19
CA ASP A 132 7.80 40.91 -33.12
C ASP A 132 7.32 41.09 -31.67
N ARG A 133 6.88 42.29 -31.33
CA ARG A 133 6.35 42.64 -29.98
C ARG A 133 4.85 42.45 -29.86
N LYS A 134 4.13 42.68 -30.96
CA LYS A 134 2.64 42.76 -30.94
C LYS A 134 2.00 41.38 -30.80
N SER A 135 2.56 40.36 -31.48
CA SER A 135 2.03 38.98 -31.44
C SER A 135 2.19 38.30 -30.10
N PHE A 136 3.08 38.81 -29.25
CA PHE A 136 3.41 38.18 -27.94
C PHE A 136 2.87 39.00 -26.74
N GLU A 137 1.79 39.78 -26.96
CA GLU A 137 1.06 40.37 -25.82
C GLU A 137 0.57 39.25 -24.89
N GLY A 138 0.90 39.37 -23.58
CA GLY A 138 0.63 38.36 -22.55
C GLY A 138 -0.46 38.80 -21.57
N THR A 139 -0.59 38.02 -20.51
CA THR A 139 -1.52 38.27 -19.41
C THR A 139 -0.74 38.29 -18.09
N GLU A 140 -1.07 39.23 -17.20
CA GLU A 140 -0.55 39.26 -15.84
C GLU A 140 -1.25 38.21 -14.97
N LEU A 141 -0.54 37.67 -13.97
CA LEU A 141 -1.10 36.73 -13.01
C LEU A 141 -1.75 37.44 -11.82
N CYS A 142 -1.24 38.60 -11.45
CA CYS A 142 -1.74 39.39 -10.32
C CYS A 142 -3.24 39.68 -10.49
N GLY A 143 -4.02 39.41 -9.44
CA GLY A 143 -5.47 39.57 -9.42
C GLY A 143 -6.26 38.52 -10.21
N LYS A 144 -5.61 37.58 -10.91
CA LYS A 144 -6.28 36.46 -11.60
C LYS A 144 -6.56 35.33 -10.62
N THR A 145 -7.57 34.53 -10.95
CA THR A 145 -7.95 33.34 -10.16
C THR A 145 -7.30 32.08 -10.71
N LEU A 146 -6.54 31.39 -9.86
CA LEU A 146 -6.01 30.05 -10.12
C LEU A 146 -6.92 29.02 -9.47
N GLY A 147 -7.54 28.16 -10.29
CA GLY A 147 -8.24 26.96 -9.85
C GLY A 147 -7.25 25.79 -9.72
N ILE A 148 -7.17 25.19 -8.55
CA ILE A 148 -6.32 24.02 -8.29
C ILE A 148 -7.22 22.82 -8.03
N ILE A 149 -7.13 21.79 -8.88
CA ILE A 149 -7.84 20.54 -8.73
C ILE A 149 -6.88 19.52 -8.12
N GLY A 150 -7.06 19.21 -6.82
CA GLY A 150 -6.16 18.38 -6.03
C GLY A 150 -5.17 19.21 -5.19
N MET A 151 -5.38 19.25 -3.87
CA MET A 151 -4.61 20.04 -2.89
C MET A 151 -3.66 19.17 -2.04
N GLY A 152 -3.09 18.15 -2.68
CA GLY A 152 -2.04 17.36 -2.08
C GLY A 152 -0.73 18.15 -1.86
N ARG A 153 0.40 17.46 -1.77
CA ARG A 153 1.71 18.09 -1.55
C ARG A 153 2.07 19.10 -2.63
N ILE A 154 1.93 18.73 -3.91
CA ILE A 154 2.29 19.60 -5.05
C ILE A 154 1.30 20.76 -5.17
N GLY A 155 -0.02 20.48 -5.12
CA GLY A 155 -1.05 21.54 -5.20
C GLY A 155 -0.89 22.60 -4.12
N GLY A 156 -0.54 22.21 -2.88
CA GLY A 156 -0.26 23.12 -1.79
C GLY A 156 0.97 24.00 -2.04
N GLU A 157 2.04 23.46 -2.63
CA GLU A 157 3.25 24.22 -2.98
C GLU A 157 3.00 25.16 -4.17
N VAL A 158 2.16 24.77 -5.12
CA VAL A 158 1.71 25.65 -6.22
C VAL A 158 0.87 26.79 -5.66
N ALA A 159 -0.10 26.49 -4.79
CA ALA A 159 -0.97 27.50 -4.15
C ALA A 159 -0.14 28.56 -3.42
N ARG A 160 0.82 28.15 -2.58
CA ARG A 160 1.68 29.06 -1.83
C ARG A 160 2.45 30.03 -2.74
N ARG A 161 2.96 29.53 -3.87
CA ARG A 161 3.70 30.35 -4.84
C ARG A 161 2.77 31.24 -5.66
N ALA A 162 1.60 30.75 -6.05
CA ALA A 162 0.60 31.54 -6.78
C ALA A 162 0.08 32.72 -5.96
N ILE A 163 -0.13 32.53 -4.65
CA ILE A 163 -0.48 33.61 -3.72
C ILE A 163 0.63 34.67 -3.67
N ALA A 164 1.90 34.27 -3.68
CA ALA A 164 3.03 35.21 -3.71
C ALA A 164 3.10 36.00 -5.03
N PHE A 165 2.52 35.48 -6.13
CA PHE A 165 2.31 36.21 -7.38
C PHE A 165 1.07 37.11 -7.36
N GLY A 166 0.37 37.23 -6.23
CA GLY A 166 -0.84 38.04 -6.10
C GLY A 166 -2.08 37.42 -6.78
N MET A 167 -2.09 36.11 -7.01
CA MET A 167 -3.27 35.41 -7.52
C MET A 167 -4.27 35.10 -6.40
N ASN A 168 -5.56 35.09 -6.76
CA ASN A 168 -6.59 34.48 -5.92
C ASN A 168 -6.55 32.96 -6.17
N VAL A 169 -6.52 32.13 -5.12
CA VAL A 169 -6.47 30.69 -5.28
C VAL A 169 -7.75 30.06 -4.76
N ILE A 170 -8.44 29.30 -5.63
CA ILE A 170 -9.59 28.47 -5.30
C ILE A 170 -9.23 27.00 -5.58
N ALA A 171 -9.57 26.11 -4.66
CA ALA A 171 -9.22 24.70 -4.77
C ALA A 171 -10.45 23.81 -4.71
N PHE A 172 -10.39 22.71 -5.44
CA PHE A 172 -11.31 21.59 -5.32
C PHE A 172 -10.54 20.32 -4.97
N ASP A 173 -10.82 19.77 -3.80
CA ASP A 173 -10.28 18.50 -3.33
C ASP A 173 -11.25 17.89 -2.30
N PRO A 174 -11.90 16.76 -2.60
CA PRO A 174 -12.90 16.16 -1.69
C PRO A 174 -12.35 15.69 -0.35
N TYR A 175 -11.03 15.64 -0.21
CA TYR A 175 -10.34 15.20 1.03
C TYR A 175 -9.72 16.36 1.81
N LEU A 176 -9.77 17.57 1.28
CA LEU A 176 -9.20 18.74 1.95
C LEU A 176 -10.15 19.30 3.01
N VAL A 177 -9.73 19.24 4.26
CA VAL A 177 -10.51 19.85 5.36
C VAL A 177 -10.36 21.37 5.37
N GLU A 178 -11.43 22.09 5.73
CA GLU A 178 -11.50 23.56 5.70
C GLU A 178 -10.40 24.26 6.51
N SER A 179 -10.03 23.69 7.68
CA SER A 179 -8.93 24.22 8.51
C SER A 179 -7.60 24.22 7.78
N ARG A 180 -7.35 23.20 6.95
CA ARG A 180 -6.13 23.12 6.13
C ARG A 180 -6.17 24.12 4.98
N ALA A 181 -7.31 24.29 4.28
CA ALA A 181 -7.47 25.29 3.24
C ALA A 181 -7.21 26.70 3.79
N ARG A 182 -7.78 27.04 4.94
CA ARG A 182 -7.53 28.32 5.63
C ARG A 182 -6.05 28.50 5.98
N SER A 183 -5.36 27.48 6.47
CA SER A 183 -3.94 27.57 6.79
C SER A 183 -3.06 27.84 5.56
N LEU A 184 -3.51 27.43 4.39
CA LEU A 184 -2.86 27.68 3.10
C LEU A 184 -3.33 28.98 2.43
N GLN A 185 -4.26 29.73 3.05
CA GLN A 185 -4.90 30.93 2.48
C GLN A 185 -5.58 30.67 1.14
N VAL A 186 -6.22 29.50 1.00
CA VAL A 186 -6.89 29.06 -0.22
C VAL A 186 -8.38 28.98 0.05
N GLU A 187 -9.19 29.46 -0.89
CA GLU A 187 -10.64 29.28 -0.87
C GLU A 187 -10.97 27.84 -1.30
N LEU A 188 -11.78 27.13 -0.51
CA LEU A 188 -12.26 25.80 -0.88
C LEU A 188 -13.56 25.94 -1.68
N ALA A 189 -13.60 25.38 -2.89
CA ALA A 189 -14.81 25.31 -3.70
C ALA A 189 -15.74 24.19 -3.22
N ASP A 190 -17.04 24.45 -3.16
CA ASP A 190 -18.04 23.46 -2.75
C ASP A 190 -18.12 22.26 -3.72
N ASP A 191 -17.92 22.53 -5.01
CA ASP A 191 -17.87 21.54 -6.06
C ASP A 191 -16.92 21.95 -7.20
N LEU A 192 -16.70 21.05 -8.14
CA LEU A 192 -15.84 21.32 -9.30
C LEU A 192 -16.40 22.47 -10.16
N ALA A 193 -17.71 22.56 -10.36
CA ALA A 193 -18.33 23.58 -11.20
C ALA A 193 -18.12 25.00 -10.64
N ALA A 194 -18.15 25.16 -9.32
CA ALA A 194 -17.85 26.42 -8.65
C ALA A 194 -16.41 26.91 -8.92
N LEU A 195 -15.45 25.98 -9.02
CA LEU A 195 -14.09 26.31 -9.41
C LEU A 195 -14.00 26.67 -10.90
N LEU A 196 -14.57 25.84 -11.79
CA LEU A 196 -14.45 25.99 -13.24
C LEU A 196 -14.99 27.32 -13.74
N THR A 197 -16.15 27.75 -13.20
CA THR A 197 -16.82 29.02 -13.62
C THR A 197 -16.07 30.28 -13.18
N ARG A 198 -15.12 30.17 -12.24
CA ARG A 198 -14.41 31.30 -11.63
C ARG A 198 -12.93 31.41 -12.02
N ALA A 199 -12.33 30.31 -12.40
CA ALA A 199 -10.90 30.25 -12.66
C ALA A 199 -10.51 30.90 -13.99
N ASP A 200 -9.45 31.71 -13.98
CA ASP A 200 -8.78 32.22 -15.18
C ASP A 200 -7.66 31.26 -15.64
N PHE A 201 -7.08 30.53 -14.71
CA PHE A 201 -6.12 29.46 -14.91
C PHE A 201 -6.56 28.25 -14.10
N ILE A 202 -6.39 27.05 -14.65
CA ILE A 202 -6.68 25.79 -13.96
C ILE A 202 -5.45 24.90 -14.03
N THR A 203 -5.07 24.32 -12.90
CA THR A 203 -4.03 23.30 -12.82
C THR A 203 -4.52 22.08 -12.07
N VAL A 204 -4.09 20.88 -12.52
CA VAL A 204 -4.49 19.61 -11.94
C VAL A 204 -3.32 18.96 -11.21
N HIS A 205 -3.55 18.45 -9.99
CA HIS A 205 -2.53 17.83 -9.12
C HIS A 205 -3.09 16.63 -8.36
N MET A 206 -3.63 15.66 -9.08
CA MET A 206 -4.24 14.46 -8.51
C MET A 206 -3.72 13.19 -9.22
N PRO A 207 -3.81 12.01 -8.59
CA PRO A 207 -3.52 10.75 -9.27
C PRO A 207 -4.56 10.46 -10.36
N LEU A 208 -4.18 9.66 -11.34
CA LEU A 208 -5.11 9.11 -12.33
C LEU A 208 -5.78 7.87 -11.75
N THR A 209 -7.09 7.94 -11.53
CA THR A 209 -7.96 6.83 -11.08
C THR A 209 -9.18 6.73 -11.98
N SER A 210 -10.06 5.75 -11.75
CA SER A 210 -11.36 5.67 -12.44
C SER A 210 -12.21 6.93 -12.25
N GLU A 211 -12.14 7.56 -11.08
CA GLU A 211 -12.93 8.74 -10.71
C GLU A 211 -12.33 10.04 -11.25
N THR A 212 -11.00 10.10 -11.38
CA THR A 212 -10.30 11.32 -11.81
C THR A 212 -10.00 11.34 -13.31
N LYS A 213 -10.13 10.19 -13.99
CA LYS A 213 -9.94 10.11 -15.44
C LYS A 213 -10.90 11.06 -16.17
N ASN A 214 -10.33 11.88 -17.05
CA ASN A 214 -11.06 12.88 -17.83
C ASN A 214 -11.88 13.85 -16.94
N ILE A 215 -11.35 14.22 -15.78
CA ILE A 215 -12.01 15.21 -14.91
C ILE A 215 -12.22 16.54 -15.63
N LEU A 216 -11.28 16.90 -16.52
CA LEU A 216 -11.46 17.98 -17.51
C LEU A 216 -11.76 17.33 -18.87
N ASN A 217 -13.05 17.25 -19.22
CA ASN A 217 -13.62 16.72 -20.45
C ASN A 217 -14.43 17.79 -21.18
N ALA A 218 -15.08 17.43 -22.28
CA ALA A 218 -15.86 18.40 -23.08
C ALA A 218 -16.93 19.15 -22.26
N ALA A 219 -17.64 18.47 -21.36
CA ALA A 219 -18.69 19.06 -20.55
C ALA A 219 -18.14 20.01 -19.47
N THR A 220 -17.05 19.62 -18.81
CA THR A 220 -16.40 20.44 -17.77
C THR A 220 -15.63 21.61 -18.37
N LEU A 221 -14.95 21.42 -19.50
CA LEU A 221 -14.30 22.54 -20.22
C LEU A 221 -15.30 23.58 -20.71
N ALA A 222 -16.51 23.18 -21.15
CA ALA A 222 -17.56 24.10 -21.57
C ALA A 222 -18.10 24.98 -20.41
N GLN A 223 -17.93 24.57 -19.15
CA GLN A 223 -18.30 25.34 -17.96
C GLN A 223 -17.24 26.39 -17.56
N CYS A 224 -16.05 26.28 -18.10
CA CYS A 224 -14.95 27.19 -17.77
C CYS A 224 -15.24 28.60 -18.35
N LYS A 225 -14.59 29.61 -17.76
CA LYS A 225 -14.56 30.95 -18.34
C LYS A 225 -14.02 30.92 -19.77
N PRO A 226 -14.61 31.64 -20.72
CA PRO A 226 -13.99 31.86 -22.03
C PRO A 226 -12.58 32.46 -21.89
N GLY A 227 -11.61 31.87 -22.57
CA GLY A 227 -10.21 32.26 -22.48
C GLY A 227 -9.43 31.66 -21.30
N VAL A 228 -10.00 30.71 -20.52
CA VAL A 228 -9.32 29.97 -19.47
C VAL A 228 -8.04 29.31 -20.00
N ARG A 229 -7.04 29.17 -19.14
CA ARG A 229 -5.79 28.48 -19.46
C ARG A 229 -5.62 27.24 -18.60
N ILE A 230 -5.24 26.12 -19.21
CA ILE A 230 -5.13 24.81 -18.57
C ILE A 230 -3.66 24.43 -18.44
N VAL A 231 -3.24 23.96 -17.24
CA VAL A 231 -1.90 23.44 -16.99
C VAL A 231 -2.01 22.02 -16.46
N ASN A 232 -1.31 21.07 -17.07
CA ASN A 232 -1.23 19.69 -16.59
C ASN A 232 0.22 19.23 -16.48
N CYS A 233 0.73 19.15 -15.24
CA CYS A 233 2.01 18.58 -14.85
C CYS A 233 1.82 17.36 -13.93
N ALA A 234 0.63 16.73 -13.92
CA ALA A 234 0.32 15.62 -13.04
C ALA A 234 0.34 14.28 -13.78
N ARG A 235 -0.74 13.96 -14.52
CA ARG A 235 -0.86 12.73 -15.31
C ARG A 235 -1.60 12.99 -16.62
N GLY A 236 -1.16 12.30 -17.69
CA GLY A 236 -1.98 12.17 -18.89
C GLY A 236 -3.29 11.45 -18.57
N GLY A 237 -4.37 11.81 -19.29
CA GLY A 237 -5.72 11.27 -19.05
C GLY A 237 -6.51 11.93 -17.91
N LEU A 238 -5.96 12.90 -17.18
CA LEU A 238 -6.75 13.79 -16.30
C LEU A 238 -7.50 14.84 -17.12
N VAL A 239 -6.89 15.29 -18.21
CA VAL A 239 -7.50 16.15 -19.20
C VAL A 239 -7.74 15.31 -20.46
N GLU A 240 -8.96 15.28 -20.95
CA GLU A 240 -9.31 14.59 -22.19
C GLU A 240 -8.69 15.35 -23.37
N GLU A 241 -7.67 14.78 -24.02
CA GLU A 241 -6.87 15.46 -25.06
C GLU A 241 -7.74 15.90 -26.24
N ALA A 242 -8.69 15.06 -26.68
CA ALA A 242 -9.59 15.39 -27.79
C ALA A 242 -10.51 16.58 -27.45
N ALA A 243 -11.06 16.63 -26.25
CA ALA A 243 -11.90 17.72 -25.79
C ALA A 243 -11.10 19.02 -25.62
N LEU A 244 -9.89 18.94 -25.06
CA LEU A 244 -8.99 20.09 -24.93
C LEU A 244 -8.60 20.65 -26.28
N LEU A 245 -8.29 19.80 -27.26
CA LEU A 245 -7.95 20.20 -28.63
C LEU A 245 -9.11 20.99 -29.26
N ALA A 246 -10.34 20.47 -29.19
CA ALA A 246 -11.53 21.15 -29.73
C ALA A 246 -11.76 22.49 -29.03
N ALA A 247 -11.61 22.58 -27.72
CA ALA A 247 -11.77 23.81 -26.95
C ALA A 247 -10.69 24.86 -27.25
N LEU A 248 -9.43 24.42 -27.53
CA LEU A 248 -8.35 25.30 -27.99
C LEU A 248 -8.59 25.83 -29.41
N GLN A 249 -9.06 24.98 -30.34
CA GLN A 249 -9.37 25.37 -31.72
C GLN A 249 -10.57 26.33 -31.81
N SER A 250 -11.59 26.16 -30.96
CA SER A 250 -12.72 27.07 -30.86
C SER A 250 -12.38 28.41 -30.20
N GLY A 251 -11.23 28.51 -29.51
CA GLY A 251 -10.82 29.66 -28.72
C GLY A 251 -11.52 29.77 -27.35
N HIS A 252 -12.37 28.82 -26.98
CA HIS A 252 -12.98 28.79 -25.64
C HIS A 252 -11.90 28.60 -24.54
N VAL A 253 -10.95 27.69 -24.75
CA VAL A 253 -9.71 27.60 -23.96
C VAL A 253 -8.67 28.50 -24.61
N GLY A 254 -8.19 29.51 -23.88
CA GLY A 254 -7.23 30.49 -24.37
C GLY A 254 -5.80 29.96 -24.57
N GLY A 255 -5.49 28.83 -23.96
CA GLY A 255 -4.22 28.14 -24.11
C GLY A 255 -4.03 26.98 -23.14
N ALA A 256 -3.06 26.12 -23.41
CA ALA A 256 -2.72 25.00 -22.54
C ALA A 256 -1.20 24.83 -22.37
N ALA A 257 -0.78 24.32 -21.22
CA ALA A 257 0.58 23.87 -20.99
C ALA A 257 0.56 22.43 -20.49
N LEU A 258 1.20 21.53 -21.23
CA LEU A 258 1.16 20.10 -21.01
C LEU A 258 2.57 19.56 -20.82
N ASP A 259 2.83 18.94 -19.67
CA ASP A 259 4.06 18.20 -19.38
C ASP A 259 3.85 16.70 -19.51
N VAL A 260 2.57 16.24 -19.52
CA VAL A 260 2.16 14.84 -19.52
C VAL A 260 1.09 14.59 -20.59
N TYR A 261 1.04 13.35 -21.10
CA TYR A 261 0.19 12.97 -22.23
C TYR A 261 -0.53 11.65 -21.97
N GLU A 262 -1.70 11.41 -22.61
CA GLU A 262 -2.43 10.14 -22.51
C GLU A 262 -1.56 8.93 -22.90
N LYS A 263 -0.67 9.13 -23.88
CA LYS A 263 0.34 8.14 -24.27
C LYS A 263 1.72 8.77 -24.21
N GLU A 264 2.63 8.18 -23.48
CA GLU A 264 4.02 8.63 -23.36
C GLU A 264 5.01 7.56 -23.86
N PRO A 265 5.95 7.91 -24.78
CA PRO A 265 6.04 9.17 -25.49
C PRO A 265 4.86 9.39 -26.46
N PRO A 266 4.44 10.66 -26.67
CA PRO A 266 3.37 10.97 -27.61
C PRO A 266 3.79 10.67 -29.05
N ALA A 267 2.79 10.40 -29.92
CA ALA A 267 3.02 10.14 -31.33
C ALA A 267 3.64 11.35 -32.07
N ASP A 268 4.28 11.08 -33.19
CA ASP A 268 4.94 12.12 -33.99
C ASP A 268 3.97 13.16 -34.55
N ASP A 269 2.71 12.81 -34.73
CA ASP A 269 1.60 13.64 -35.19
C ASP A 269 0.78 14.27 -34.07
N LEU A 270 1.34 14.45 -32.87
CA LEU A 270 0.66 15.04 -31.72
C LEU A 270 -0.05 16.36 -32.14
N PRO A 271 -1.40 16.41 -32.03
CA PRO A 271 -2.19 17.51 -32.63
C PRO A 271 -2.03 18.87 -31.95
N PHE A 272 -1.42 18.91 -30.79
CA PHE A 272 -1.11 20.15 -30.06
C PHE A 272 0.12 20.89 -30.59
N ARG A 273 1.04 20.21 -31.31
CA ARG A 273 2.31 20.81 -31.79
C ARG A 273 2.14 22.05 -32.66
N PRO A 274 1.18 22.12 -33.60
CA PRO A 274 1.02 23.29 -34.45
C PRO A 274 0.31 24.48 -33.76
N LEU A 275 -0.23 24.30 -32.57
CA LEU A 275 -1.04 25.32 -31.91
C LEU A 275 -0.16 26.40 -31.26
N PRO A 276 -0.33 27.69 -31.61
CA PRO A 276 0.54 28.77 -31.11
C PRO A 276 0.26 29.13 -29.64
N ASN A 277 -0.87 28.69 -29.11
CA ASN A 277 -1.31 28.93 -27.72
C ASN A 277 -1.07 27.73 -26.80
N VAL A 278 -0.17 26.80 -27.19
CA VAL A 278 0.18 25.63 -26.40
C VAL A 278 1.68 25.63 -26.06
N VAL A 279 2.01 25.20 -24.85
CA VAL A 279 3.37 24.94 -24.36
C VAL A 279 3.48 23.46 -24.04
N LEU A 280 4.48 22.77 -24.58
CA LEU A 280 4.68 21.34 -24.44
C LEU A 280 6.05 21.05 -23.86
N THR A 281 6.13 20.15 -22.87
CA THR A 281 7.38 19.64 -22.30
C THR A 281 7.33 18.11 -22.16
N PRO A 282 8.47 17.41 -22.24
CA PRO A 282 8.52 15.96 -22.27
C PRO A 282 8.64 15.34 -20.87
N HIS A 283 7.61 15.56 -20.01
CA HIS A 283 7.48 15.03 -18.67
C HIS A 283 8.67 15.39 -17.76
N LEU A 284 8.88 16.70 -17.56
CA LEU A 284 10.03 17.25 -16.83
C LEU A 284 9.74 17.59 -15.36
N GLY A 285 8.52 17.42 -14.87
CA GLY A 285 8.14 17.82 -13.51
C GLY A 285 9.08 17.36 -12.40
N ALA A 286 9.70 16.18 -12.52
CA ALA A 286 10.70 15.65 -11.58
C ALA A 286 12.14 15.71 -12.11
N SER A 287 12.40 16.40 -13.22
CA SER A 287 13.70 16.38 -13.90
C SER A 287 14.65 17.47 -13.44
N THR A 288 14.88 17.54 -12.14
CA THR A 288 15.93 18.37 -11.53
C THR A 288 16.95 17.50 -10.81
N SER A 289 18.20 17.97 -10.68
CA SER A 289 19.26 17.24 -9.97
C SER A 289 18.87 16.95 -8.53
N GLU A 290 18.28 17.91 -7.85
CA GLU A 290 17.87 17.83 -6.46
C GLU A 290 16.74 16.79 -6.28
N ALA A 291 15.72 16.82 -7.15
CA ALA A 291 14.63 15.84 -7.08
C ALA A 291 15.15 14.42 -7.37
N GLN A 292 15.97 14.25 -8.40
CA GLN A 292 16.52 12.94 -8.77
C GLN A 292 17.42 12.35 -7.70
N GLU A 293 18.23 13.18 -7.05
CA GLU A 293 19.08 12.79 -5.94
C GLU A 293 18.21 12.43 -4.72
N GLY A 294 17.25 13.29 -4.36
CA GLY A 294 16.37 13.09 -3.21
C GLY A 294 15.56 11.80 -3.31
N VAL A 295 14.89 11.54 -4.45
CA VAL A 295 14.13 10.29 -4.64
C VAL A 295 15.02 9.05 -4.64
N GLY A 296 16.27 9.17 -5.13
CA GLY A 296 17.22 8.06 -5.12
C GLY A 296 17.69 7.69 -3.71
N ILE A 297 17.95 8.68 -2.86
CA ILE A 297 18.31 8.46 -1.46
C ILE A 297 17.12 7.92 -0.68
N GLU A 298 15.93 8.53 -0.79
CA GLU A 298 14.73 8.13 -0.07
C GLU A 298 14.35 6.67 -0.37
N ILE A 299 14.37 6.27 -1.66
CA ILE A 299 14.02 4.89 -2.00
C ILE A 299 15.08 3.88 -1.57
N ALA A 300 16.36 4.25 -1.64
CA ALA A 300 17.46 3.39 -1.17
C ALA A 300 17.35 3.13 0.34
N GLN A 301 17.05 4.16 1.12
CA GLN A 301 16.78 4.03 2.57
C GLN A 301 15.59 3.13 2.84
N GLY A 302 14.44 3.37 2.18
CA GLY A 302 13.23 2.57 2.36
C GLY A 302 13.45 1.09 2.03
N VAL A 303 14.11 0.79 0.91
CA VAL A 303 14.43 -0.60 0.51
C VAL A 303 15.41 -1.25 1.51
N SER A 304 16.43 -0.51 1.97
CA SER A 304 17.39 -0.99 2.97
C SER A 304 16.70 -1.32 4.29
N GLU A 305 15.88 -0.42 4.83
CA GLU A 305 15.14 -0.61 6.08
C GLU A 305 14.18 -1.80 5.99
N PHE A 306 13.51 -1.96 4.85
CA PHE A 306 12.64 -3.13 4.65
C PHE A 306 13.42 -4.44 4.65
N LEU A 307 14.50 -4.54 3.88
CA LEU A 307 15.27 -5.78 3.77
C LEU A 307 15.97 -6.17 5.07
N LEU A 308 16.46 -5.20 5.84
CA LEU A 308 17.21 -5.45 7.08
C LEU A 308 16.31 -5.58 8.31
N ASN A 309 15.27 -4.75 8.41
CA ASN A 309 14.49 -4.57 9.63
C ASN A 309 13.01 -4.92 9.47
N GLY A 310 12.52 -5.15 8.23
CA GLY A 310 11.12 -5.36 7.93
C GLY A 310 10.24 -4.10 8.05
N ILE A 311 10.87 -2.90 8.08
CA ILE A 311 10.15 -1.62 8.18
C ILE A 311 9.61 -1.24 6.81
N ILE A 312 8.31 -0.95 6.75
CA ILE A 312 7.63 -0.59 5.50
C ILE A 312 7.26 0.89 5.53
N ASN A 313 8.01 1.69 4.77
CA ASN A 313 7.76 3.12 4.58
C ASN A 313 7.33 3.39 3.14
N ASN A 314 6.31 4.26 2.96
CA ASN A 314 5.85 4.70 1.64
C ASN A 314 5.49 3.56 0.69
N ALA A 315 4.94 2.46 1.20
CA ALA A 315 4.40 1.39 0.37
C ALA A 315 3.02 1.79 -0.18
N VAL A 316 2.74 1.35 -1.42
CA VAL A 316 1.48 1.63 -2.10
C VAL A 316 0.48 0.47 -2.01
N ASN A 317 0.94 -0.73 -1.65
CA ASN A 317 0.12 -1.94 -1.62
C ASN A 317 0.04 -2.63 -0.23
N VAL A 318 0.65 -2.04 0.78
CA VAL A 318 0.51 -2.44 2.18
C VAL A 318 0.42 -1.20 3.08
N PRO A 319 -0.21 -1.30 4.26
CA PRO A 319 -0.20 -0.20 5.22
C PRO A 319 1.22 0.19 5.61
N ASN A 320 1.45 1.49 5.70
CA ASN A 320 2.70 2.03 6.22
C ASN A 320 2.66 1.95 7.75
N VAL A 321 3.73 1.44 8.34
CA VAL A 321 3.88 1.31 9.80
C VAL A 321 5.25 1.87 10.17
N ASP A 322 5.25 2.99 10.89
CA ASP A 322 6.49 3.58 11.38
C ASP A 322 7.16 2.71 12.46
N LEU A 323 8.44 2.97 12.73
CA LEU A 323 9.24 2.17 13.67
C LEU A 323 8.64 2.12 15.08
N ARG A 324 8.05 3.22 15.56
CA ARG A 324 7.42 3.30 16.88
C ARG A 324 6.18 2.43 16.94
N THR A 325 5.30 2.58 15.99
CA THR A 325 4.09 1.76 15.86
C THR A 325 4.43 0.28 15.68
N LEU A 326 5.42 -0.04 14.81
CA LEU A 326 5.88 -1.42 14.61
C LEU A 326 6.39 -2.05 15.91
N SER A 327 7.14 -1.31 16.72
CA SER A 327 7.65 -1.78 18.01
C SER A 327 6.51 -2.11 18.97
N LEU A 328 5.44 -1.33 18.97
CA LEU A 328 4.25 -1.53 19.81
C LEU A 328 3.43 -2.74 19.36
N ILE A 329 3.23 -2.91 18.04
CA ILE A 329 2.35 -3.97 17.51
C ILE A 329 3.09 -5.28 17.25
N ARG A 330 4.43 -5.32 17.23
CA ARG A 330 5.24 -6.53 16.93
C ARG A 330 4.81 -7.77 17.73
N PRO A 331 4.54 -7.71 19.06
CA PRO A 331 4.05 -8.85 19.81
C PRO A 331 2.69 -9.37 19.30
N TYR A 332 1.81 -8.44 18.92
CA TYR A 332 0.48 -8.77 18.36
C TYR A 332 0.55 -9.31 16.93
N LEU A 333 1.54 -8.90 16.11
CA LEU A 333 1.77 -9.49 14.78
C LEU A 333 2.10 -10.98 14.91
N SER A 334 3.07 -11.32 15.79
CA SER A 334 3.43 -12.70 16.05
C SER A 334 2.27 -13.51 16.62
N LEU A 335 1.53 -12.94 17.58
CA LEU A 335 0.35 -13.58 18.15
C LEU A 335 -0.73 -13.82 17.10
N GLY A 336 -1.04 -12.81 16.28
CA GLY A 336 -2.02 -12.91 15.20
C GLY A 336 -1.71 -14.03 14.21
N GLU A 337 -0.45 -14.16 13.77
CA GLU A 337 -0.02 -15.25 12.88
C GLU A 337 -0.25 -16.62 13.54
N LYS A 338 0.07 -16.77 14.83
CA LYS A 338 -0.12 -18.01 15.57
C LYS A 338 -1.61 -18.36 15.73
N LEU A 339 -2.48 -17.37 16.00
CA LEU A 339 -3.93 -17.58 16.06
C LEU A 339 -4.49 -18.05 14.72
N GLY A 340 -4.06 -17.42 13.63
CA GLY A 340 -4.43 -17.85 12.28
C GLY A 340 -3.99 -19.27 12.00
N ARG A 341 -2.74 -19.63 12.32
CA ARG A 341 -2.19 -21.00 12.17
C ARG A 341 -2.95 -22.03 13.01
N LEU A 342 -3.33 -21.68 14.22
CA LEU A 342 -4.13 -22.55 15.07
C LEU A 342 -5.49 -22.83 14.41
N LEU A 343 -6.21 -21.79 14.02
CA LEU A 343 -7.50 -21.93 13.34
C LEU A 343 -7.39 -22.78 12.07
N ALA A 344 -6.38 -22.55 11.24
CA ALA A 344 -6.18 -23.33 10.01
C ALA A 344 -6.07 -24.84 10.25
N GLN A 345 -5.61 -25.25 11.43
CA GLN A 345 -5.37 -26.65 11.79
C GLN A 345 -6.55 -27.28 12.53
N ILE A 346 -7.38 -26.47 13.21
CA ILE A 346 -8.52 -26.97 13.98
C ILE A 346 -9.88 -26.79 13.27
N THR A 347 -9.90 -26.10 12.13
CA THR A 347 -11.13 -25.84 11.39
C THR A 347 -11.19 -26.67 10.10
N PRO A 348 -12.39 -26.95 9.59
CA PRO A 348 -12.54 -27.59 8.29
C PRO A 348 -12.15 -26.63 7.15
N LYS A 349 -11.75 -27.18 6.02
CA LYS A 349 -11.50 -26.37 4.81
C LYS A 349 -12.78 -25.68 4.32
N GLY A 350 -12.63 -24.53 3.64
CA GLY A 350 -13.75 -23.80 3.04
C GLY A 350 -14.52 -22.97 4.06
N LEU A 351 -13.80 -22.18 4.88
CA LEU A 351 -14.38 -21.18 5.76
C LEU A 351 -15.06 -20.09 4.93
N GLU A 352 -16.18 -19.56 5.44
CA GLU A 352 -16.98 -18.52 4.78
C GLU A 352 -16.70 -17.13 5.35
N THR A 353 -16.58 -17.02 6.68
CA THR A 353 -16.28 -15.76 7.34
C THR A 353 -15.13 -15.89 8.33
N LEU A 354 -14.40 -14.80 8.50
CA LEU A 354 -13.41 -14.61 9.54
C LEU A 354 -13.65 -13.27 10.21
N THR A 355 -13.98 -13.26 11.48
CA THR A 355 -14.16 -12.05 12.28
C THR A 355 -13.03 -11.93 13.29
N ILE A 356 -12.36 -10.78 13.31
CA ILE A 356 -11.28 -10.50 14.25
C ILE A 356 -11.73 -9.37 15.16
N ASN A 357 -11.83 -9.66 16.46
CA ASN A 357 -12.27 -8.71 17.46
C ASN A 357 -11.06 -8.25 18.29
N TYR A 358 -10.80 -6.95 18.30
CA TYR A 358 -9.77 -6.29 19.07
C TYR A 358 -10.39 -5.60 20.27
N THR A 359 -10.04 -6.02 21.48
CA THR A 359 -10.62 -5.49 22.73
C THR A 359 -9.54 -4.95 23.64
N GLY A 360 -9.78 -3.80 24.28
CA GLY A 360 -8.84 -3.14 25.17
C GLY A 360 -7.79 -2.32 24.42
N LYS A 361 -6.58 -2.16 24.96
CA LYS A 361 -5.52 -1.29 24.41
C LYS A 361 -5.10 -1.63 22.98
N VAL A 362 -5.16 -2.91 22.59
CA VAL A 362 -4.84 -3.32 21.21
C VAL A 362 -5.78 -2.68 20.19
N SER A 363 -7.03 -2.38 20.57
CA SER A 363 -8.00 -1.73 19.68
C SER A 363 -7.63 -0.28 19.33
N GLU A 364 -6.81 0.37 20.15
CA GLU A 364 -6.31 1.74 19.95
C GLU A 364 -5.09 1.79 19.04
N THR A 365 -4.56 0.63 18.66
CA THR A 365 -3.39 0.52 17.79
C THR A 365 -3.78 0.38 16.31
N GLU A 366 -2.77 0.34 15.42
CA GLU A 366 -2.95 -0.01 14.01
C GLU A 366 -3.21 -1.52 13.89
N THR A 367 -4.50 -1.91 13.76
CA THR A 367 -4.92 -3.33 13.73
C THR A 367 -4.78 -3.98 12.35
N VAL A 368 -4.80 -3.20 11.25
CA VAL A 368 -4.73 -3.76 9.90
C VAL A 368 -3.50 -4.65 9.67
N PRO A 369 -2.28 -4.31 10.13
CA PRO A 369 -1.14 -5.21 10.06
C PRO A 369 -1.34 -6.51 10.86
N ILE A 370 -2.03 -6.46 12.01
CA ILE A 370 -2.31 -7.63 12.85
C ILE A 370 -3.31 -8.56 12.13
N THR A 371 -4.38 -8.01 11.55
CA THR A 371 -5.32 -8.75 10.70
C THR A 371 -4.61 -9.46 9.55
N ARG A 372 -3.67 -8.80 8.88
CA ARG A 372 -2.87 -9.40 7.80
C ARG A 372 -2.02 -10.57 8.31
N SER A 373 -1.48 -10.47 9.53
CA SER A 373 -0.74 -11.57 10.17
C SER A 373 -1.65 -12.75 10.52
N VAL A 374 -2.88 -12.50 11.00
CA VAL A 374 -3.89 -13.55 11.22
C VAL A 374 -4.20 -14.27 9.90
N LEU A 375 -4.47 -13.52 8.83
CA LEU A 375 -4.74 -14.07 7.50
C LEU A 375 -3.55 -14.88 6.95
N LYS A 376 -2.33 -14.37 7.08
CA LYS A 376 -1.12 -15.10 6.73
C LYS A 376 -1.05 -16.44 7.45
N GLY A 377 -1.30 -16.43 8.76
CA GLY A 377 -1.34 -17.66 9.57
C GLY A 377 -2.45 -18.61 9.15
N LEU A 378 -3.66 -18.12 8.87
CA LEU A 378 -4.80 -18.93 8.45
C LEU A 378 -4.59 -19.59 7.09
N LEU A 379 -3.97 -18.86 6.16
CA LEU A 379 -3.86 -19.27 4.76
C LEU A 379 -2.53 -19.97 4.42
N PHE A 380 -1.67 -20.25 5.41
CA PHE A 380 -0.31 -20.76 5.20
C PHE A 380 -0.23 -22.09 4.41
N GLN A 381 -1.32 -22.86 4.36
CA GLN A 381 -1.42 -24.14 3.64
C GLN A 381 -2.37 -24.10 2.44
N CYS A 382 -3.02 -22.97 2.16
CA CYS A 382 -4.13 -22.92 1.22
C CYS A 382 -3.79 -22.33 -0.16
N ALA A 383 -2.58 -21.82 -0.37
CA ALA A 383 -2.23 -21.09 -1.59
C ALA A 383 -1.08 -21.74 -2.37
N GLU A 384 -1.16 -21.67 -3.71
CA GLU A 384 -0.07 -22.08 -4.61
C GLU A 384 1.18 -21.19 -4.48
N VAL A 385 1.00 -19.95 -4.04
CA VAL A 385 2.06 -18.98 -3.75
C VAL A 385 2.16 -18.79 -2.25
N ALA A 386 3.37 -18.71 -1.71
CA ALA A 386 3.57 -18.46 -0.29
C ALA A 386 2.85 -17.19 0.16
N VAL A 387 1.96 -17.33 1.16
CA VAL A 387 1.19 -16.21 1.70
C VAL A 387 2.05 -15.43 2.68
N ASN A 388 2.07 -14.11 2.52
CA ASN A 388 2.71 -13.16 3.42
C ASN A 388 1.76 -12.00 3.74
N GLU A 389 2.22 -11.00 4.48
CA GLU A 389 1.41 -9.85 4.90
C GLU A 389 0.94 -8.97 3.72
N VAL A 390 1.60 -9.07 2.56
CA VAL A 390 1.26 -8.29 1.36
C VAL A 390 0.05 -8.91 0.65
N ASN A 391 0.11 -10.21 0.36
CA ASN A 391 -0.88 -10.91 -0.47
C ASN A 391 -2.01 -11.58 0.33
N ALA A 392 -1.90 -11.72 1.66
CA ALA A 392 -2.89 -12.41 2.49
C ALA A 392 -4.33 -11.90 2.30
N PRO A 393 -4.61 -10.58 2.24
CA PRO A 393 -5.97 -10.09 2.01
C PRO A 393 -6.52 -10.47 0.62
N LYS A 394 -5.69 -10.39 -0.42
CA LYS A 394 -6.07 -10.77 -1.78
C LYS A 394 -6.29 -12.29 -1.89
N ALA A 395 -5.44 -13.08 -1.24
CA ALA A 395 -5.60 -14.54 -1.18
C ALA A 395 -6.92 -14.92 -0.46
N ALA A 396 -7.26 -14.25 0.65
CA ALA A 396 -8.54 -14.45 1.32
C ALA A 396 -9.73 -14.11 0.40
N GLN A 397 -9.67 -12.97 -0.29
CA GLN A 397 -10.68 -12.56 -1.26
C GLN A 397 -10.86 -13.58 -2.40
N ASN A 398 -9.76 -14.08 -2.96
CA ASN A 398 -9.79 -15.06 -4.05
C ASN A 398 -10.40 -16.39 -3.61
N LEU A 399 -10.29 -16.75 -2.33
CA LEU A 399 -10.93 -17.92 -1.73
C LEU A 399 -12.39 -17.68 -1.33
N GLY A 400 -12.91 -16.46 -1.52
CA GLY A 400 -14.27 -16.09 -1.12
C GLY A 400 -14.44 -15.91 0.39
N LEU A 401 -13.35 -15.85 1.17
CA LEU A 401 -13.38 -15.64 2.62
C LEU A 401 -13.74 -14.19 2.94
N LYS A 402 -14.85 -14.00 3.63
CA LYS A 402 -15.30 -12.69 4.10
C LYS A 402 -14.62 -12.33 5.40
N VAL A 403 -13.80 -11.29 5.40
CA VAL A 403 -13.03 -10.83 6.56
C VAL A 403 -13.68 -9.60 7.17
N MET A 404 -13.87 -9.61 8.49
CA MET A 404 -14.46 -8.51 9.27
C MET A 404 -13.58 -8.19 10.47
N GLU A 405 -13.47 -6.90 10.80
CA GLU A 405 -12.80 -6.43 12.00
C GLU A 405 -13.79 -5.70 12.90
N THR A 406 -13.69 -5.91 14.20
CA THR A 406 -14.37 -5.09 15.21
C THR A 406 -13.37 -4.58 16.24
N LYS A 407 -13.63 -3.40 16.79
CA LYS A 407 -12.79 -2.75 17.78
C LYS A 407 -13.65 -2.29 18.95
N SER A 408 -13.20 -2.59 20.16
CA SER A 408 -13.82 -2.11 21.41
C SER A 408 -12.74 -1.65 22.38
N ALA A 409 -12.78 -0.38 22.77
CA ALA A 409 -11.91 0.15 23.81
C ALA A 409 -12.34 -0.28 25.22
N GLU A 410 -13.59 -0.75 25.39
CA GLU A 410 -14.06 -1.27 26.67
C GLU A 410 -13.29 -2.56 26.97
N GLY A 411 -12.46 -2.51 28.00
CA GLY A 411 -11.75 -3.67 28.53
C GLY A 411 -12.73 -4.65 29.16
N GLY A 412 -12.55 -5.94 28.83
CA GLY A 412 -13.24 -7.03 29.53
C GLY A 412 -12.39 -7.58 30.68
N GLU A 413 -12.29 -8.90 30.75
CA GLU A 413 -11.48 -9.61 31.77
C GLU A 413 -9.96 -9.40 31.54
N PHE A 414 -9.55 -8.95 30.34
CA PHE A 414 -8.15 -8.78 29.95
C PHE A 414 -7.88 -7.34 29.52
N THR A 415 -6.67 -6.85 29.78
CA THR A 415 -6.20 -5.53 29.33
C THR A 415 -6.21 -5.42 27.81
N ASP A 416 -5.85 -6.54 27.14
CA ASP A 416 -5.81 -6.71 25.70
C ASP A 416 -6.35 -8.09 25.36
N LEU A 417 -7.23 -8.18 24.38
CA LEU A 417 -7.72 -9.45 23.87
C LEU A 417 -7.87 -9.39 22.34
N ILE A 418 -7.30 -10.34 21.65
CA ILE A 418 -7.55 -10.59 20.23
C ILE A 418 -8.36 -11.88 20.14
N THR A 419 -9.59 -11.79 19.65
CA THR A 419 -10.42 -12.97 19.39
C THR A 419 -10.60 -13.13 17.90
N VAL A 420 -10.31 -14.32 17.39
CA VAL A 420 -10.48 -14.68 15.98
C VAL A 420 -11.55 -15.75 15.89
N GLU A 421 -12.59 -15.45 15.14
CA GLU A 421 -13.74 -16.31 14.95
C GLU A 421 -13.85 -16.68 13.46
N ALA A 422 -14.01 -17.96 13.15
CA ALA A 422 -14.21 -18.46 11.81
C ALA A 422 -15.52 -19.24 11.72
N THR A 423 -16.29 -19.08 10.63
CA THR A 423 -17.56 -19.80 10.43
C THR A 423 -17.57 -20.57 9.11
N LYS A 424 -18.33 -21.69 9.13
CA LYS A 424 -18.67 -22.46 7.95
C LYS A 424 -20.09 -23.05 8.15
N GLY A 425 -21.07 -22.52 7.43
CA GLY A 425 -22.48 -22.81 7.73
C GLY A 425 -22.80 -22.49 9.19
N ASP A 426 -23.37 -23.47 9.91
CA ASP A 426 -23.70 -23.35 11.34
C ASP A 426 -22.52 -23.59 12.29
N LEU A 427 -21.38 -24.03 11.76
CA LEU A 427 -20.19 -24.31 12.58
C LEU A 427 -19.45 -23.00 12.88
N ARG A 428 -19.10 -22.82 14.15
CA ARG A 428 -18.33 -21.68 14.64
C ARG A 428 -17.11 -22.16 15.41
N TYR A 429 -15.99 -21.57 15.11
CA TYR A 429 -14.70 -21.83 15.75
C TYR A 429 -14.15 -20.50 16.27
N GLU A 430 -13.69 -20.49 17.51
CA GLU A 430 -13.20 -19.28 18.16
C GLU A 430 -11.86 -19.56 18.84
N VAL A 431 -10.93 -18.65 18.70
CA VAL A 431 -9.70 -18.61 19.51
C VAL A 431 -9.47 -17.19 20.00
N GLY A 432 -9.30 -17.03 21.32
CA GLY A 432 -8.98 -15.75 21.97
C GLY A 432 -7.61 -15.82 22.64
N ALA A 433 -6.82 -14.76 22.49
CA ALA A 433 -5.50 -14.69 23.11
C ALA A 433 -5.16 -13.28 23.61
N THR A 434 -4.33 -13.23 24.63
CA THR A 434 -3.83 -12.01 25.26
C THR A 434 -2.31 -12.07 25.46
N ILE A 435 -1.73 -10.97 25.90
CA ILE A 435 -0.30 -10.89 26.26
C ILE A 435 -0.16 -10.54 27.73
N TYR A 436 0.36 -11.45 28.54
CA TYR A 436 0.72 -11.21 29.92
C TYR A 436 2.16 -10.70 30.02
N GLY A 437 2.33 -9.40 30.17
CA GLY A 437 3.65 -8.77 30.13
C GLY A 437 4.29 -8.91 28.75
N VAL A 438 5.16 -9.93 28.55
CA VAL A 438 5.78 -10.28 27.26
C VAL A 438 5.36 -11.66 26.76
N HIS A 439 4.55 -12.38 27.50
CA HIS A 439 4.19 -13.77 27.25
C HIS A 439 2.80 -13.88 26.61
N PRO A 440 2.69 -14.31 25.35
CA PRO A 440 1.40 -14.56 24.73
C PRO A 440 0.72 -15.78 25.35
N ARG A 441 -0.60 -15.74 25.50
CA ARG A 441 -1.42 -16.84 26.02
C ARG A 441 -2.73 -16.95 25.24
N ILE A 442 -3.08 -18.15 24.85
CA ILE A 442 -4.44 -18.50 24.44
C ILE A 442 -5.28 -18.56 25.71
N VAL A 443 -6.35 -17.79 25.77
CA VAL A 443 -7.23 -17.69 26.95
C VAL A 443 -8.66 -18.13 26.65
N ARG A 444 -9.02 -18.29 25.39
CA ARG A 444 -10.32 -18.82 24.95
C ARG A 444 -10.14 -19.77 23.77
N LEU A 445 -10.88 -20.86 23.75
CA LEU A 445 -10.96 -21.78 22.65
C LEU A 445 -12.36 -22.42 22.60
N ASN A 446 -13.09 -22.17 21.50
CA ASN A 446 -14.46 -22.69 21.26
C ASN A 446 -15.40 -22.49 22.47
N GLY A 447 -15.42 -21.30 23.04
CA GLY A 447 -16.24 -20.94 24.22
C GLY A 447 -15.72 -21.41 25.56
N HIS A 448 -14.60 -22.12 25.62
CA HIS A 448 -13.94 -22.53 26.87
C HIS A 448 -12.86 -21.52 27.28
N ASN A 449 -12.86 -21.12 28.56
CA ASN A 449 -11.77 -20.36 29.16
C ASN A 449 -10.67 -21.31 29.60
N LEU A 450 -9.43 -21.00 29.21
CA LEU A 450 -8.27 -21.84 29.50
C LEU A 450 -6.98 -20.98 29.48
N GLU A 451 -5.84 -21.57 29.75
CA GLU A 451 -4.54 -20.91 29.59
C GLU A 451 -3.55 -21.86 28.93
N ALA A 452 -3.11 -21.53 27.69
CA ALA A 452 -2.11 -22.31 26.98
C ALA A 452 -1.09 -21.40 26.27
N SER A 453 0.14 -21.90 26.11
CA SER A 453 1.15 -21.18 25.31
C SER A 453 0.86 -21.37 23.83
N PRO A 454 0.79 -20.30 23.01
CA PRO A 454 0.64 -20.42 21.57
C PRO A 454 1.99 -20.76 20.90
N GLU A 455 2.68 -21.79 21.38
CA GLU A 455 4.00 -22.20 20.91
C GLU A 455 4.15 -23.72 20.89
N GLY A 456 4.95 -24.20 19.95
CA GLY A 456 5.29 -25.63 19.84
C GLY A 456 4.11 -26.47 19.37
N ILE A 457 3.85 -27.57 20.07
CA ILE A 457 2.83 -28.55 19.70
C ILE A 457 1.71 -28.53 20.73
N LEU A 458 0.50 -28.32 20.24
CA LEU A 458 -0.71 -28.37 21.05
C LEU A 458 -1.47 -29.67 20.73
N LEU A 459 -1.73 -30.46 21.74
CA LEU A 459 -2.73 -31.52 21.71
C LEU A 459 -4.02 -31.00 22.34
N ILE A 460 -5.08 -30.92 21.56
CA ILE A 460 -6.40 -30.40 21.97
C ILE A 460 -7.34 -31.59 22.00
N VAL A 461 -7.90 -31.88 23.17
CA VAL A 461 -8.79 -33.02 23.40
C VAL A 461 -10.10 -32.55 23.98
N GLU A 462 -11.19 -32.75 23.24
CA GLU A 462 -12.55 -32.57 23.76
C GLU A 462 -13.08 -33.94 24.21
N ASN A 463 -13.51 -34.03 25.45
CA ASN A 463 -13.98 -35.28 26.04
C ASN A 463 -15.18 -35.08 26.97
N GLN A 464 -15.88 -36.16 27.27
CA GLN A 464 -16.83 -36.18 28.35
C GLN A 464 -16.10 -36.10 29.72
N ASP A 465 -16.53 -35.20 30.60
CA ASP A 465 -15.90 -35.01 31.90
C ASP A 465 -16.17 -36.22 32.82
N ARG A 466 -15.14 -37.05 32.95
CA ARG A 466 -15.16 -38.24 33.82
C ARG A 466 -13.82 -38.42 34.54
N PRO A 467 -13.83 -39.00 35.74
CA PRO A 467 -12.60 -39.30 36.47
C PRO A 467 -11.66 -40.19 35.67
N GLY A 468 -10.33 -39.88 35.75
CA GLY A 468 -9.28 -40.70 35.15
C GLY A 468 -8.81 -40.23 33.76
N MET A 469 -9.52 -39.37 33.04
CA MET A 469 -9.16 -38.96 31.69
C MET A 469 -7.76 -38.33 31.60
N VAL A 470 -7.44 -37.40 32.50
CA VAL A 470 -6.13 -36.76 32.55
C VAL A 470 -4.98 -37.79 32.78
N GLY A 471 -5.17 -38.71 33.73
CA GLY A 471 -4.20 -39.78 34.02
C GLY A 471 -4.04 -40.73 32.85
N TRP A 472 -5.14 -41.07 32.17
CA TRP A 472 -5.11 -41.95 31.01
C TRP A 472 -4.40 -41.31 29.82
N ILE A 473 -4.72 -40.07 29.42
CA ILE A 473 -4.02 -39.34 28.38
C ILE A 473 -2.53 -39.20 28.70
N GLY A 474 -2.20 -38.81 29.96
CA GLY A 474 -0.79 -38.70 30.40
C GLY A 474 -0.04 -40.03 30.34
N THR A 475 -0.71 -41.14 30.64
CA THR A 475 -0.12 -42.49 30.53
C THR A 475 0.17 -42.87 29.08
N LEU A 476 -0.73 -42.54 28.15
CA LEU A 476 -0.55 -42.81 26.73
C LEU A 476 0.62 -41.98 26.15
N LEU A 477 0.70 -40.70 26.49
CA LEU A 477 1.82 -39.84 26.10
C LEU A 477 3.17 -40.36 26.68
N ALA A 478 3.18 -40.78 27.96
CA ALA A 478 4.37 -41.31 28.61
C ALA A 478 4.89 -42.60 27.93
N LYS A 479 4.02 -43.50 27.43
CA LYS A 479 4.39 -44.68 26.67
C LYS A 479 5.22 -44.34 25.42
N GLN A 480 5.00 -43.21 24.80
CA GLN A 480 5.77 -42.70 23.66
C GLN A 480 6.86 -41.72 24.04
N GLN A 481 7.18 -41.62 25.34
CA GLN A 481 8.21 -40.71 25.89
C GLN A 481 7.93 -39.22 25.53
N ILE A 482 6.67 -38.84 25.39
CA ILE A 482 6.26 -37.45 25.11
C ILE A 482 6.00 -36.76 26.43
N ASN A 483 6.77 -35.72 26.72
CA ASN A 483 6.60 -34.91 27.91
C ASN A 483 5.52 -33.82 27.68
N ILE A 484 4.77 -33.52 28.75
CA ILE A 484 3.78 -32.46 28.81
C ILE A 484 4.44 -31.25 29.48
N ALA A 485 4.68 -30.18 28.71
CA ALA A 485 5.27 -28.94 29.21
C ALA A 485 4.26 -28.12 30.03
N SER A 486 3.02 -28.07 29.59
CA SER A 486 1.90 -27.47 30.35
C SER A 486 0.58 -28.11 29.94
N MET A 487 -0.41 -28.00 30.81
CA MET A 487 -1.76 -28.52 30.55
C MET A 487 -2.78 -27.56 31.15
N SER A 488 -3.82 -27.26 30.39
CA SER A 488 -5.03 -26.56 30.85
C SER A 488 -6.25 -27.42 30.59
N LEU A 489 -7.14 -27.48 31.56
CA LEU A 489 -8.41 -28.19 31.47
C LEU A 489 -9.55 -27.24 31.80
N SER A 490 -10.52 -27.14 30.92
CA SER A 490 -11.72 -26.35 31.09
C SER A 490 -12.95 -27.26 30.99
N ARG A 491 -13.94 -27.03 31.83
CA ARG A 491 -15.25 -27.72 31.77
C ARG A 491 -16.38 -26.71 32.03
N GLY A 492 -17.49 -26.92 31.34
CA GLY A 492 -18.71 -26.15 31.56
C GLY A 492 -19.42 -26.62 32.82
N GLU A 493 -19.90 -27.84 32.79
CA GLU A 493 -20.65 -28.48 33.90
C GLU A 493 -20.00 -29.81 34.28
N THR A 494 -20.18 -30.22 35.56
CA THR A 494 -19.69 -31.52 36.04
C THR A 494 -20.37 -32.66 35.28
N GLY A 495 -19.60 -33.56 34.68
CA GLY A 495 -20.08 -34.66 33.85
C GLY A 495 -20.49 -34.25 32.43
N GLY A 496 -20.37 -32.97 32.06
CA GLY A 496 -20.61 -32.45 30.72
C GLY A 496 -19.38 -32.60 29.78
N LYS A 497 -19.21 -31.64 28.88
CA LYS A 497 -18.03 -31.58 28.02
C LYS A 497 -16.85 -30.89 28.72
N ALA A 498 -15.67 -31.46 28.53
CA ALA A 498 -14.40 -30.88 28.98
C ALA A 498 -13.44 -30.71 27.80
N LEU A 499 -12.68 -29.63 27.81
CA LEU A 499 -11.64 -29.34 26.84
C LEU A 499 -10.29 -29.32 27.53
N SER A 500 -9.38 -30.17 27.10
CA SER A 500 -7.98 -30.20 27.55
C SER A 500 -7.07 -29.70 26.45
N VAL A 501 -6.18 -28.76 26.77
CA VAL A 501 -5.11 -28.28 25.88
C VAL A 501 -3.77 -28.56 26.52
N LEU A 502 -2.96 -29.38 25.87
CA LEU A 502 -1.63 -29.78 26.34
C LEU A 502 -0.56 -29.24 25.40
N ASN A 503 0.41 -28.51 25.96
CA ASN A 503 1.64 -28.20 25.25
C ASN A 503 2.61 -29.38 25.38
N LEU A 504 3.06 -29.92 24.25
CA LEU A 504 3.92 -31.10 24.19
C LEU A 504 5.31 -30.72 23.69
N ASP A 505 6.36 -31.42 24.20
CA ASP A 505 7.75 -31.24 23.75
C ASP A 505 8.00 -31.88 22.37
N SER A 506 7.19 -32.85 21.97
CA SER A 506 7.28 -33.52 20.66
C SER A 506 5.91 -33.95 20.14
N PRO A 507 5.72 -34.08 18.80
CA PRO A 507 4.43 -34.43 18.23
C PRO A 507 4.05 -35.88 18.56
N PRO A 508 2.76 -36.15 18.93
CA PRO A 508 2.27 -37.52 19.08
C PRO A 508 2.23 -38.21 17.71
N SER A 509 2.44 -39.52 17.69
CA SER A 509 2.29 -40.28 16.46
C SER A 509 0.82 -40.39 16.03
N ALA A 510 0.58 -40.62 14.75
CA ALA A 510 -0.78 -40.80 14.22
C ALA A 510 -1.51 -41.97 14.89
N GLU A 511 -0.75 -43.02 15.27
CA GLU A 511 -1.27 -44.19 16.00
C GLU A 511 -1.75 -43.80 17.39
N LEU A 512 -0.99 -42.96 18.12
CA LEU A 512 -1.37 -42.48 19.43
C LEU A 512 -2.62 -41.60 19.38
N VAL A 513 -2.71 -40.71 18.38
CA VAL A 513 -3.91 -39.89 18.19
C VAL A 513 -5.16 -40.78 17.98
N LYS A 514 -5.03 -41.81 17.13
CA LYS A 514 -6.12 -42.80 16.92
C LYS A 514 -6.44 -43.60 18.18
N GLU A 515 -5.43 -43.95 19.01
CA GLU A 515 -5.64 -44.65 20.28
C GLU A 515 -6.44 -43.78 21.25
N ILE A 516 -6.16 -42.48 21.28
CA ILE A 516 -6.92 -41.53 22.09
C ILE A 516 -8.35 -41.39 21.55
N GLU A 517 -8.52 -41.23 20.23
CA GLU A 517 -9.85 -41.10 19.58
C GLU A 517 -10.73 -42.34 19.77
N ALA A 518 -10.13 -43.53 19.96
CA ALA A 518 -10.88 -44.77 20.10
C ALA A 518 -11.62 -44.91 21.45
N ASP A 519 -11.28 -44.09 22.45
CA ASP A 519 -12.02 -44.09 23.73
C ASP A 519 -13.42 -43.46 23.55
N PRO A 520 -14.51 -44.13 23.94
CA PRO A 520 -15.88 -43.65 23.72
C PRO A 520 -16.21 -42.33 24.49
N GLY A 521 -15.41 -41.92 25.43
CA GLY A 521 -15.55 -40.64 26.11
C GLY A 521 -14.82 -39.48 25.41
N ILE A 522 -14.06 -39.73 24.36
CA ILE A 522 -13.39 -38.70 23.55
C ILE A 522 -14.37 -38.24 22.44
N LEU A 523 -14.53 -36.94 22.31
CA LEU A 523 -15.39 -36.32 21.32
C LEU A 523 -14.59 -35.83 20.11
N SER A 524 -13.40 -35.28 20.35
CA SER A 524 -12.49 -34.89 19.28
C SER A 524 -11.03 -34.84 19.81
N VAL A 525 -10.09 -35.10 18.89
CA VAL A 525 -8.65 -34.92 19.14
C VAL A 525 -8.05 -34.13 17.98
N GLN A 526 -7.32 -33.07 18.28
CA GLN A 526 -6.66 -32.25 17.28
C GLN A 526 -5.21 -31.99 17.71
N VAL A 527 -4.31 -31.98 16.74
CA VAL A 527 -2.90 -31.64 16.97
C VAL A 527 -2.58 -30.43 16.11
N ALA A 528 -2.12 -29.36 16.75
CA ALA A 528 -1.71 -28.13 16.07
C ALA A 528 -0.23 -27.85 16.34
N LYS A 529 0.49 -27.37 15.30
CA LYS A 529 1.89 -26.95 15.39
C LYS A 529 1.98 -25.45 15.13
N LEU A 530 2.46 -24.69 16.12
CA LEU A 530 2.53 -23.23 16.12
C LEU A 530 3.97 -22.71 16.08
#